data_0e84f7809e61e707a99535c23875b15b
#
_entry.id   0e84f7809e61e707a99535c23875b15b
#
_cell.length_a   1.000
_cell.length_b   1.000
_cell.length_c   1.000
_cell.angle_alpha   90.00
_cell.angle_beta   90.00
_cell.angle_gamma   90.00
#
_symmetry.space_group_name_H-M   'P 1'
#
loop_
_entity.id
_entity.type
_entity.pdbx_description
1 polymer ?
#
loop_
_entity_poly.entity_id
_entity_poly.type
_entity_poly.pdbx_seq_one_letter_code
_entity_poly.pdbx_strand_id
1 'polypeptide(L)'
;MLSGRYFTITFVFITLLSIGFQGCSSVTARQGIQSVSRVKSQPLSDKDMAHVYFCTGYAFMLDRDWENATINFEKAILLDRSSERIIRHLATCYFQLGKNEKSIDFIEKLVMLKPHDFSVHYTLATLYETVGKHQDAIAEYERARRCKTTKLDNVFLADALYRLANLYMQEGMMEKGAECYKNMFDLKLVSEPAKIYYEIGQRYFEKNDIKKALEYFLKVKEADPKLSFASFYLTLCYDALNDYENAVKESKAFLEKDTDNWVMHLALSEIYGRMKIESKRNEEIKKTQEILEKNVDAGSKNPKEYFMLCQIYRNQRKIGEAIAVIESMKLIPMDKETKRDTHFLLANLYYEDQKMNKVEDELQMTLKLDPDFHEASNFLGYLFVENNKNLDEAIQLINRALKAQPRNGAYIDSLGWAYYKKAQAEGRNDYLIIALQKLLEAVQLLEEPDIYEHIGDVHYSLGHWDEAVKVWEKAQTLYKNVRSNEVQVENITTKLEKVKRLISLEEMSSKVIANHLEVETITRP
;
A
#
# COMPACT_ATOMS: atom_id res chain seq x y z
N MET A 1 0.90 -14.18 -7.15
CA MET A 1 2.02 -14.40 -8.11
C MET A 1 3.39 -14.42 -7.41
N LEU A 2 3.51 -15.09 -6.26
CA LEU A 2 4.77 -15.16 -5.46
C LEU A 2 5.46 -16.54 -5.52
N SER A 3 4.91 -17.51 -6.24
CA SER A 3 5.49 -18.88 -6.33
C SER A 3 6.50 -19.09 -7.46
N GLY A 4 6.65 -18.16 -8.39
CA GLY A 4 7.57 -18.29 -9.54
C GLY A 4 9.04 -17.92 -9.23
N ARG A 5 9.31 -17.12 -8.19
CA ARG A 5 10.67 -16.60 -7.92
C ARG A 5 11.62 -17.62 -7.29
N TYR A 6 11.12 -18.54 -6.48
CA TYR A 6 11.97 -19.57 -5.85
C TYR A 6 12.39 -20.69 -6.82
N PHE A 7 11.60 -20.97 -7.84
CA PHE A 7 11.88 -22.04 -8.79
C PHE A 7 13.03 -21.70 -9.76
N THR A 8 13.15 -20.42 -10.14
CA THR A 8 14.21 -19.96 -11.07
C THR A 8 15.59 -19.92 -10.41
N ILE A 9 15.70 -19.53 -9.14
CA ILE A 9 16.99 -19.45 -8.42
C ILE A 9 17.59 -20.86 -8.22
N THR A 10 16.77 -21.83 -7.88
CA THR A 10 17.21 -23.23 -7.68
C THR A 10 17.65 -23.87 -9.00
N PHE A 11 16.99 -23.53 -10.12
CA PHE A 11 17.33 -24.10 -11.44
C PHE A 11 18.63 -23.51 -12.02
N VAL A 12 18.88 -22.21 -11.81
CA VAL A 12 20.10 -21.52 -12.26
C VAL A 12 21.34 -22.05 -11.52
N PHE A 13 21.24 -22.33 -10.22
CA PHE A 13 22.35 -22.90 -9.45
C PHE A 13 22.68 -24.34 -9.91
N ILE A 14 21.68 -25.14 -10.26
CA ILE A 14 21.85 -26.51 -10.73
C ILE A 14 22.42 -26.55 -12.15
N THR A 15 21.99 -25.65 -13.05
CA THR A 15 22.45 -25.63 -14.45
C THR A 15 23.87 -25.10 -14.61
N LEU A 16 24.31 -24.12 -13.80
CA LEU A 16 25.72 -23.68 -13.82
C LEU A 16 26.71 -24.76 -13.34
N LEU A 17 26.23 -25.72 -12.55
CA LEU A 17 27.02 -26.83 -12.07
C LEU A 17 27.11 -28.00 -13.07
N SER A 18 26.17 -28.11 -14.00
CA SER A 18 26.13 -29.19 -14.99
C SER A 18 27.05 -28.99 -16.19
N ILE A 19 27.58 -27.77 -16.41
CA ILE A 19 28.45 -27.47 -17.58
C ILE A 19 29.89 -27.97 -17.41
N GLY A 20 30.25 -28.47 -16.20
CA GLY A 20 31.54 -29.12 -15.93
C GLY A 20 31.65 -30.59 -16.32
N PHE A 21 30.64 -31.17 -16.97
CA PHE A 21 30.54 -32.58 -17.25
C PHE A 21 31.03 -32.97 -18.67
N GLN A 22 32.33 -32.94 -18.88
CA GLN A 22 32.96 -33.87 -19.84
C GLN A 22 34.12 -34.56 -19.13
N GLY A 23 33.89 -35.80 -18.71
CA GLY A 23 34.97 -36.66 -18.26
C GLY A 23 34.75 -37.53 -17.04
N CYS A 24 33.57 -38.12 -16.84
CA CYS A 24 33.44 -39.32 -16.04
C CYS A 24 32.62 -40.35 -16.83
N SER A 25 33.31 -41.14 -17.63
CA SER A 25 32.74 -42.36 -18.21
C SER A 25 32.43 -43.34 -17.09
N SER A 26 31.19 -43.83 -17.08
CA SER A 26 30.69 -44.89 -16.23
C SER A 26 31.57 -46.13 -16.32
N VAL A 27 32.31 -46.40 -15.25
CA VAL A 27 32.93 -47.74 -15.07
C VAL A 27 31.89 -48.62 -14.37
N THR A 28 31.26 -49.48 -15.15
CA THR A 28 30.43 -50.57 -14.65
C THR A 28 31.34 -51.60 -13.95
N ALA A 29 31.33 -51.55 -12.61
CA ALA A 29 31.98 -52.56 -11.78
C ALA A 29 31.08 -53.79 -11.64
N ARG A 30 31.16 -54.72 -12.62
CA ARG A 30 30.76 -56.11 -12.44
C ARG A 30 31.63 -56.94 -13.36
N GLN A 31 32.74 -57.41 -12.81
CA GLN A 31 33.37 -58.77 -13.02
C GLN A 31 34.85 -58.73 -12.57
N GLY A 32 35.26 -59.66 -11.69
CA GLY A 32 36.66 -59.94 -11.46
C GLY A 32 37.16 -59.85 -10.03
N ILE A 33 36.52 -60.54 -9.09
CA ILE A 33 37.22 -60.90 -7.86
C ILE A 33 38.00 -62.19 -8.17
N GLN A 34 39.25 -62.05 -8.59
CA GLN A 34 40.27 -63.15 -8.43
C GLN A 34 41.66 -62.52 -8.34
N SER A 35 42.37 -62.87 -7.23
CA SER A 35 43.80 -62.65 -6.95
C SER A 35 44.23 -61.19 -6.76
N VAL A 36 43.98 -60.63 -5.58
CA VAL A 36 44.75 -59.48 -5.09
C VAL A 36 46.03 -59.97 -4.44
N SER A 37 47.12 -60.04 -5.22
CA SER A 37 48.46 -60.01 -4.69
C SER A 37 48.65 -58.74 -3.89
N ARG A 38 49.25 -58.80 -2.68
CA ARG A 38 49.56 -57.67 -1.80
C ARG A 38 50.32 -56.59 -2.55
N VAL A 39 49.61 -55.60 -3.11
CA VAL A 39 50.19 -54.34 -3.48
C VAL A 39 50.42 -53.61 -2.16
N LYS A 40 51.65 -53.27 -1.82
CA LYS A 40 51.97 -52.30 -0.77
C LYS A 40 51.28 -51.03 -1.15
N SER A 41 50.16 -50.68 -0.51
CA SER A 41 49.45 -49.43 -0.70
C SER A 41 50.37 -48.31 -0.21
N GLN A 42 50.97 -47.58 -1.13
CA GLN A 42 51.51 -46.26 -0.78
C GLN A 42 50.37 -45.44 -0.22
N PRO A 43 50.60 -44.69 0.85
CA PRO A 43 49.57 -43.78 1.34
C PRO A 43 49.16 -42.85 0.20
N LEU A 44 47.84 -42.67 0.00
CA LEU A 44 47.28 -41.78 -1.01
C LEU A 44 47.83 -40.34 -0.79
N SER A 45 48.20 -39.69 -1.85
CA SER A 45 48.60 -38.26 -1.75
C SER A 45 47.42 -37.40 -1.27
N ASP A 46 47.72 -36.24 -0.71
CA ASP A 46 46.69 -35.29 -0.28
C ASP A 46 45.69 -34.97 -1.41
N LYS A 47 46.17 -34.86 -2.65
CA LYS A 47 45.32 -34.68 -3.83
C LYS A 47 44.40 -35.86 -4.11
N ASP A 48 44.90 -37.09 -3.97
CA ASP A 48 44.09 -38.29 -4.17
C ASP A 48 43.02 -38.42 -3.06
N MET A 49 43.38 -38.09 -1.83
CA MET A 49 42.46 -38.05 -0.70
C MET A 49 41.43 -36.95 -0.87
N ALA A 50 41.81 -35.74 -1.34
CA ALA A 50 40.88 -34.66 -1.68
C ALA A 50 39.86 -35.11 -2.73
N HIS A 51 40.34 -35.88 -3.76
CA HIS A 51 39.47 -36.40 -4.80
C HIS A 51 38.48 -37.46 -4.26
N VAL A 52 38.91 -38.34 -3.36
CA VAL A 52 38.03 -39.32 -2.70
C VAL A 52 36.93 -38.60 -1.91
N TYR A 53 37.29 -37.63 -1.07
CA TYR A 53 36.30 -36.84 -0.33
C TYR A 53 35.39 -36.06 -1.27
N PHE A 54 35.92 -35.50 -2.35
CA PHE A 54 35.09 -34.81 -3.36
C PHE A 54 34.06 -35.76 -3.98
N CYS A 55 34.47 -36.96 -4.44
CA CYS A 55 33.55 -37.93 -5.03
C CYS A 55 32.48 -38.38 -4.03
N THR A 56 32.87 -38.59 -2.76
CA THR A 56 31.94 -38.97 -1.69
C THR A 56 30.94 -37.83 -1.41
N GLY A 57 31.43 -36.61 -1.27
CA GLY A 57 30.56 -35.44 -1.09
C GLY A 57 29.60 -35.20 -2.27
N TYR A 58 30.09 -35.46 -3.49
CA TYR A 58 29.28 -35.36 -4.70
C TYR A 58 28.16 -36.41 -4.76
N ALA A 59 28.43 -37.65 -4.31
CA ALA A 59 27.41 -38.69 -4.20
C ALA A 59 26.28 -38.25 -3.22
N PHE A 60 26.64 -37.77 -2.03
CA PHE A 60 25.65 -37.23 -1.09
C PHE A 60 24.88 -36.04 -1.66
N MET A 61 25.55 -35.17 -2.42
CA MET A 61 24.89 -34.03 -3.08
C MET A 61 23.85 -34.50 -4.11
N LEU A 62 24.11 -35.58 -4.86
CA LEU A 62 23.13 -36.15 -5.80
C LEU A 62 21.90 -36.71 -5.07
N ASP A 63 22.09 -37.27 -3.87
CA ASP A 63 21.02 -37.75 -2.99
C ASP A 63 20.34 -36.60 -2.21
N ARG A 64 20.73 -35.35 -2.44
CA ARG A 64 20.29 -34.15 -1.72
C ARG A 64 20.58 -34.16 -0.21
N ASP A 65 21.50 -34.97 0.23
CA ASP A 65 22.03 -34.97 1.60
C ASP A 65 23.10 -33.88 1.73
N TRP A 66 22.63 -32.64 1.84
CA TRP A 66 23.48 -31.45 1.84
C TRP A 66 24.41 -31.39 3.05
N GLU A 67 24.03 -31.97 4.19
CA GLU A 67 24.86 -32.01 5.41
C GLU A 67 26.07 -32.90 5.24
N ASN A 68 25.86 -34.16 4.82
CA ASN A 68 26.96 -35.10 4.59
C ASN A 68 27.80 -34.69 3.39
N ALA A 69 27.21 -34.10 2.35
CA ALA A 69 27.94 -33.50 1.24
C ALA A 69 28.90 -32.40 1.73
N THR A 70 28.41 -31.48 2.59
CA THR A 70 29.20 -30.38 3.17
C THR A 70 30.38 -30.92 3.95
N ILE A 71 30.18 -31.91 4.85
CA ILE A 71 31.24 -32.51 5.66
C ILE A 71 32.36 -33.09 4.78
N ASN A 72 32.01 -33.74 3.69
CA ASN A 72 33.00 -34.34 2.79
C ASN A 72 33.71 -33.28 1.95
N PHE A 73 33.00 -32.26 1.45
CA PHE A 73 33.65 -31.16 0.74
C PHE A 73 34.54 -30.31 1.66
N GLU A 74 34.19 -30.12 2.94
CA GLU A 74 35.07 -29.48 3.94
C GLU A 74 36.37 -30.26 4.16
N LYS A 75 36.32 -31.59 4.21
CA LYS A 75 37.52 -32.42 4.25
C LYS A 75 38.33 -32.30 2.97
N ALA A 76 37.69 -32.29 1.82
CA ALA A 76 38.35 -32.15 0.52
C ALA A 76 39.07 -30.82 0.39
N ILE A 77 38.44 -29.66 0.82
CA ILE A 77 39.02 -28.32 0.71
C ILE A 77 40.21 -28.09 1.64
N LEU A 78 40.30 -28.82 2.75
CA LEU A 78 41.48 -28.78 3.64
C LEU A 78 42.74 -29.36 2.94
N LEU A 79 42.58 -30.33 2.04
CA LEU A 79 43.65 -30.97 1.31
C LEU A 79 43.97 -30.30 -0.02
N ASP A 80 42.97 -29.71 -0.67
CA ASP A 80 43.13 -28.91 -1.91
C ASP A 80 42.38 -27.58 -1.82
N ARG A 81 43.04 -26.59 -1.21
CA ARG A 81 42.45 -25.28 -0.87
C ARG A 81 42.12 -24.41 -2.08
N SER A 82 42.70 -24.66 -3.23
CA SER A 82 42.54 -23.89 -4.45
C SER A 82 41.67 -24.55 -5.51
N SER A 83 41.12 -25.70 -5.21
CA SER A 83 40.25 -26.44 -6.14
C SER A 83 38.94 -25.69 -6.38
N GLU A 84 38.79 -25.12 -7.55
CA GLU A 84 37.56 -24.48 -8.00
C GLU A 84 36.34 -25.37 -7.84
N ARG A 85 36.48 -26.65 -8.20
CA ARG A 85 35.38 -27.63 -8.15
C ARG A 85 34.87 -27.81 -6.73
N ILE A 86 35.79 -27.99 -5.76
CA ILE A 86 35.44 -28.19 -4.35
C ILE A 86 34.75 -26.93 -3.81
N ILE A 87 35.31 -25.74 -4.10
CA ILE A 87 34.77 -24.44 -3.64
C ILE A 87 33.36 -24.27 -4.16
N ARG A 88 33.10 -24.48 -5.45
CA ARG A 88 31.76 -24.35 -6.03
C ARG A 88 30.73 -25.25 -5.39
N HIS A 89 31.07 -26.55 -5.23
CA HIS A 89 30.13 -27.52 -4.64
C HIS A 89 29.89 -27.24 -3.15
N LEU A 90 30.93 -26.88 -2.42
CA LEU A 90 30.80 -26.50 -1.01
C LEU A 90 29.93 -25.26 -0.83
N ALA A 91 30.13 -24.22 -1.64
CA ALA A 91 29.27 -23.04 -1.64
C ALA A 91 27.80 -23.39 -1.96
N THR A 92 27.58 -24.30 -2.91
CA THR A 92 26.24 -24.80 -3.23
C THR A 92 25.59 -25.50 -2.05
N CYS A 93 26.33 -26.37 -1.37
CA CYS A 93 25.80 -27.07 -0.19
C CYS A 93 25.45 -26.11 0.93
N TYR A 94 26.28 -25.10 1.21
CA TYR A 94 25.96 -24.07 2.18
C TYR A 94 24.73 -23.25 1.81
N PHE A 95 24.58 -22.93 0.54
CA PHE A 95 23.37 -22.25 0.05
C PHE A 95 22.11 -23.08 0.27
N GLN A 96 22.14 -24.36 -0.07
CA GLN A 96 21.01 -25.27 0.12
C GLN A 96 20.64 -25.48 1.60
N LEU A 97 21.63 -25.37 2.48
CA LEU A 97 21.43 -25.40 3.94
C LEU A 97 21.00 -24.04 4.54
N GLY A 98 20.76 -23.00 3.71
CA GLY A 98 20.41 -21.66 4.16
C GLY A 98 21.56 -20.89 4.83
N LYS A 99 22.79 -21.41 4.78
CA LYS A 99 23.99 -20.78 5.35
C LYS A 99 24.62 -19.82 4.33
N ASN A 100 23.85 -18.80 3.94
CA ASN A 100 24.16 -17.92 2.82
C ASN A 100 25.49 -17.17 2.99
N GLU A 101 25.82 -16.70 4.19
CA GLU A 101 27.10 -16.01 4.45
C GLU A 101 28.31 -16.90 4.17
N LYS A 102 28.27 -18.17 4.62
CA LYS A 102 29.36 -19.12 4.31
C LYS A 102 29.45 -19.40 2.81
N SER A 103 28.31 -19.49 2.12
CA SER A 103 28.30 -19.64 0.66
C SER A 103 28.98 -18.45 -0.03
N ILE A 104 28.70 -17.23 0.41
CA ILE A 104 29.34 -16.00 -0.07
C ILE A 104 30.85 -16.05 0.16
N ASP A 105 31.32 -16.36 1.38
CA ASP A 105 32.75 -16.43 1.71
C ASP A 105 33.54 -17.37 0.77
N PHE A 106 32.92 -18.50 0.37
CA PHE A 106 33.56 -19.44 -0.55
C PHE A 106 33.57 -18.94 -1.99
N ILE A 107 32.51 -18.27 -2.44
CA ILE A 107 32.50 -17.70 -3.81
C ILE A 107 33.39 -16.48 -3.89
N GLU A 108 33.53 -15.64 -2.84
CA GLU A 108 34.51 -14.54 -2.77
C GLU A 108 35.96 -15.06 -2.94
N LYS A 109 36.31 -16.19 -2.28
CA LYS A 109 37.60 -16.85 -2.51
C LYS A 109 37.77 -17.29 -3.96
N LEU A 110 36.69 -17.73 -4.60
CA LEU A 110 36.73 -18.12 -5.99
C LEU A 110 36.90 -16.91 -6.93
N VAL A 111 36.30 -15.76 -6.61
CA VAL A 111 36.56 -14.49 -7.31
C VAL A 111 38.04 -14.10 -7.25
N MET A 112 38.69 -14.27 -6.10
CA MET A 112 40.13 -14.02 -5.98
C MET A 112 40.97 -14.95 -6.86
N LEU A 113 40.56 -16.19 -7.05
CA LEU A 113 41.24 -17.16 -7.92
C LEU A 113 40.94 -16.92 -9.40
N LYS A 114 39.77 -16.39 -9.72
CA LYS A 114 39.28 -16.19 -11.09
C LYS A 114 38.58 -14.82 -11.27
N PRO A 115 39.36 -13.71 -11.22
CA PRO A 115 38.80 -12.37 -11.21
C PRO A 115 38.20 -11.90 -12.56
N HIS A 116 38.28 -12.72 -13.60
CA HIS A 116 37.74 -12.41 -14.93
C HIS A 116 36.74 -13.46 -15.44
N ASP A 117 36.24 -14.30 -14.53
CA ASP A 117 35.25 -15.35 -14.84
C ASP A 117 33.84 -14.81 -14.65
N PHE A 118 33.09 -14.73 -15.74
CA PHE A 118 31.70 -14.29 -15.74
C PHE A 118 30.85 -15.06 -14.73
N SER A 119 30.95 -16.41 -14.74
CA SER A 119 30.08 -17.26 -13.95
C SER A 119 30.28 -17.10 -12.44
N VAL A 120 31.50 -16.75 -12.01
CA VAL A 120 31.83 -16.54 -10.60
C VAL A 120 31.23 -15.23 -10.09
N HIS A 121 31.44 -14.12 -10.83
CA HIS A 121 30.84 -12.84 -10.50
C HIS A 121 29.31 -12.89 -10.54
N TYR A 122 28.74 -13.54 -11.54
CA TYR A 122 27.30 -13.75 -11.62
C TYR A 122 26.75 -14.52 -10.42
N THR A 123 27.41 -15.60 -10.01
CA THR A 123 27.02 -16.37 -8.84
C THR A 123 27.10 -15.55 -7.55
N LEU A 124 28.17 -14.79 -7.35
CA LEU A 124 28.34 -13.92 -6.19
C LEU A 124 27.26 -12.84 -6.15
N ALA A 125 26.97 -12.22 -7.28
CA ALA A 125 25.92 -11.22 -7.39
C ALA A 125 24.54 -11.76 -7.01
N THR A 126 24.19 -12.98 -7.48
CA THR A 126 22.92 -13.62 -7.12
C THR A 126 22.84 -13.98 -5.63
N LEU A 127 23.95 -14.36 -5.01
CA LEU A 127 24.01 -14.60 -3.57
C LEU A 127 23.81 -13.31 -2.77
N TYR A 128 24.48 -12.22 -3.14
CA TYR A 128 24.27 -10.91 -2.51
C TYR A 128 22.84 -10.41 -2.66
N GLU A 129 22.23 -10.57 -3.84
CA GLU A 129 20.81 -10.23 -4.06
C GLU A 129 19.89 -11.04 -3.14
N THR A 130 20.16 -12.34 -2.95
CA THR A 130 19.37 -13.22 -2.09
C THR A 130 19.40 -12.80 -0.61
N VAL A 131 20.51 -12.25 -0.15
CA VAL A 131 20.64 -11.75 1.23
C VAL A 131 20.31 -10.26 1.38
N GLY A 132 19.82 -9.60 0.31
CA GLY A 132 19.43 -8.19 0.32
C GLY A 132 20.59 -7.19 0.28
N LYS A 133 21.82 -7.63 -0.02
CA LYS A 133 22.99 -6.76 -0.18
C LYS A 133 23.03 -6.18 -1.61
N HIS A 134 22.10 -5.26 -1.90
CA HIS A 134 21.86 -4.77 -3.26
C HIS A 134 23.07 -4.07 -3.87
N GLN A 135 23.81 -3.26 -3.10
CA GLN A 135 24.97 -2.53 -3.61
C GLN A 135 26.13 -3.47 -4.00
N ASP A 136 26.35 -4.52 -3.19
CA ASP A 136 27.36 -5.55 -3.49
C ASP A 136 26.93 -6.38 -4.70
N ALA A 137 25.64 -6.71 -4.81
CA ALA A 137 25.08 -7.40 -5.98
C ALA A 137 25.28 -6.57 -7.26
N ILE A 138 24.98 -5.27 -7.23
CA ILE A 138 25.21 -4.36 -8.36
C ILE A 138 26.68 -4.37 -8.76
N ALA A 139 27.60 -4.26 -7.79
CA ALA A 139 29.03 -4.25 -8.08
C ALA A 139 29.49 -5.53 -8.77
N GLU A 140 29.00 -6.68 -8.32
CA GLU A 140 29.38 -7.99 -8.91
C GLU A 140 28.71 -8.23 -10.27
N TYR A 141 27.46 -7.84 -10.49
CA TYR A 141 26.85 -7.86 -11.83
C TYR A 141 27.58 -6.95 -12.81
N GLU A 142 28.04 -5.77 -12.35
CA GLU A 142 28.87 -4.86 -13.16
C GLU A 142 30.22 -5.48 -13.53
N ARG A 143 30.83 -6.28 -12.64
CA ARG A 143 32.04 -7.03 -12.94
C ARG A 143 31.75 -8.16 -13.92
N ALA A 144 30.66 -8.91 -13.71
CA ALA A 144 30.24 -9.99 -14.59
C ALA A 144 30.07 -9.49 -16.05
N ARG A 145 29.31 -8.39 -16.26
CA ARG A 145 29.08 -7.88 -17.63
C ARG A 145 30.34 -7.41 -18.38
N ARG A 146 31.44 -7.14 -17.65
CA ARG A 146 32.73 -6.77 -18.24
C ARG A 146 33.62 -7.99 -18.57
N CYS A 147 33.27 -9.16 -18.09
CA CYS A 147 33.99 -10.39 -18.41
C CYS A 147 33.76 -10.81 -19.86
N LYS A 148 34.73 -11.51 -20.43
CA LYS A 148 34.52 -12.18 -21.72
C LYS A 148 33.52 -13.31 -21.56
N THR A 149 32.48 -13.32 -22.39
CA THR A 149 31.45 -14.33 -22.38
C THR A 149 31.59 -15.30 -23.56
N THR A 150 31.21 -16.55 -23.34
CA THR A 150 31.03 -17.56 -24.37
C THR A 150 29.59 -17.54 -24.89
N LYS A 151 29.29 -18.27 -25.98
CA LYS A 151 27.91 -18.41 -26.45
C LYS A 151 26.95 -18.97 -25.38
N LEU A 152 27.48 -19.83 -24.49
CA LEU A 152 26.70 -20.43 -23.41
C LEU A 152 26.40 -19.41 -22.30
N ASP A 153 27.32 -18.46 -22.07
CA ASP A 153 27.16 -17.41 -21.07
C ASP A 153 26.12 -16.35 -21.49
N ASN A 154 25.74 -16.27 -22.76
CA ASN A 154 24.82 -15.25 -23.27
C ASN A 154 23.44 -15.30 -22.60
N VAL A 155 22.94 -16.49 -22.24
CA VAL A 155 21.65 -16.63 -21.51
C VAL A 155 21.78 -16.05 -20.11
N PHE A 156 22.89 -16.32 -19.44
CA PHE A 156 23.18 -15.79 -18.10
C PHE A 156 23.55 -14.32 -18.13
N LEU A 157 24.15 -13.84 -19.20
CA LEU A 157 24.40 -12.42 -19.41
C LEU A 157 23.09 -11.64 -19.55
N ALA A 158 22.10 -12.19 -20.27
CA ALA A 158 20.79 -11.60 -20.35
C ALA A 158 20.13 -11.49 -18.97
N ASP A 159 20.16 -12.57 -18.18
CA ASP A 159 19.64 -12.58 -16.82
C ASP A 159 20.41 -11.61 -15.90
N ALA A 160 21.75 -11.56 -16.01
CA ALA A 160 22.57 -10.62 -15.23
C ALA A 160 22.22 -9.16 -15.54
N LEU A 161 22.07 -8.81 -16.81
CA LEU A 161 21.69 -7.47 -17.24
C LEU A 161 20.26 -7.12 -16.80
N TYR A 162 19.34 -8.07 -16.87
CA TYR A 162 17.96 -7.89 -16.40
C TYR A 162 17.90 -7.64 -14.87
N ARG A 163 18.60 -8.44 -14.07
CA ARG A 163 18.68 -8.27 -12.62
C ARG A 163 19.37 -6.96 -12.25
N LEU A 164 20.48 -6.65 -12.90
CA LEU A 164 21.21 -5.40 -12.72
C LEU A 164 20.32 -4.19 -13.04
N ALA A 165 19.55 -4.25 -14.12
CA ALA A 165 18.60 -3.20 -14.47
C ALA A 165 17.54 -3.00 -13.38
N ASN A 166 16.97 -4.09 -12.87
CA ASN A 166 15.98 -4.04 -11.79
C ASN A 166 16.58 -3.46 -10.50
N LEU A 167 17.78 -3.88 -10.10
CA LEU A 167 18.46 -3.36 -8.93
C LEU A 167 18.75 -1.86 -9.07
N TYR A 168 19.26 -1.41 -10.23
CA TYR A 168 19.45 0.02 -10.48
C TYR A 168 18.14 0.80 -10.38
N MET A 169 17.05 0.27 -10.90
CA MET A 169 15.76 0.95 -10.84
C MET A 169 15.18 0.98 -9.41
N GLN A 170 15.37 -0.08 -8.62
CA GLN A 170 15.00 -0.10 -7.20
C GLN A 170 15.78 0.96 -6.39
N GLU A 171 17.08 1.11 -6.68
CA GLU A 171 17.95 2.12 -6.05
C GLU A 171 17.73 3.54 -6.63
N GLY A 172 16.75 3.73 -7.51
CA GLY A 172 16.42 5.03 -8.12
C GLY A 172 17.31 5.45 -9.28
N MET A 173 18.27 4.62 -9.71
CA MET A 173 19.19 4.90 -10.81
C MET A 173 18.58 4.50 -12.17
N MET A 174 17.47 5.15 -12.53
CA MET A 174 16.63 4.78 -13.66
C MET A 174 17.38 4.73 -15.00
N GLU A 175 18.27 5.70 -15.27
CA GLU A 175 19.03 5.79 -16.52
C GLU A 175 19.99 4.60 -16.67
N LYS A 176 20.67 4.19 -15.59
CA LYS A 176 21.55 3.01 -15.61
C LYS A 176 20.76 1.72 -15.83
N GLY A 177 19.58 1.61 -15.21
CA GLY A 177 18.68 0.49 -15.46
C GLY A 177 18.24 0.40 -16.92
N ALA A 178 17.81 1.52 -17.50
CA ALA A 178 17.42 1.59 -18.92
C ALA A 178 18.60 1.28 -19.86
N GLU A 179 19.83 1.70 -19.50
CA GLU A 179 21.04 1.36 -20.26
C GLU A 179 21.32 -0.16 -20.27
N CYS A 180 21.12 -0.84 -19.14
CA CYS A 180 21.27 -2.30 -19.08
C CYS A 180 20.30 -3.00 -20.04
N TYR A 181 19.04 -2.56 -20.09
CA TYR A 181 18.06 -3.09 -21.03
C TYR A 181 18.43 -2.77 -22.49
N LYS A 182 18.93 -1.56 -22.78
CA LYS A 182 19.43 -1.22 -24.09
C LYS A 182 20.57 -2.15 -24.52
N ASN A 183 21.50 -2.45 -23.63
CA ASN A 183 22.60 -3.40 -23.91
C ASN A 183 22.05 -4.80 -24.25
N MET A 184 20.96 -5.25 -23.60
CA MET A 184 20.31 -6.52 -23.95
C MET A 184 19.77 -6.52 -25.40
N PHE A 185 19.21 -5.39 -25.87
CA PHE A 185 18.75 -5.24 -27.26
C PHE A 185 19.90 -5.20 -28.25
N ASP A 186 20.92 -4.41 -27.96
CA ASP A 186 22.11 -4.27 -28.83
C ASP A 186 22.84 -5.61 -29.02
N LEU A 187 22.87 -6.43 -27.97
CA LEU A 187 23.46 -7.78 -28.00
C LEU A 187 22.50 -8.85 -28.54
N LYS A 188 21.27 -8.49 -28.94
CA LYS A 188 20.22 -9.42 -29.42
C LYS A 188 19.92 -10.55 -28.43
N LEU A 189 19.97 -10.27 -27.15
CA LEU A 189 19.71 -11.24 -26.07
C LEU A 189 18.22 -11.40 -25.73
N VAL A 190 17.35 -10.60 -26.36
CA VAL A 190 15.92 -10.53 -26.08
C VAL A 190 15.11 -10.77 -27.33
N SER A 191 14.16 -11.70 -27.27
CA SER A 191 13.22 -12.00 -28.35
C SER A 191 11.95 -11.13 -28.32
N GLU A 192 11.58 -10.60 -27.13
CA GLU A 192 10.33 -9.87 -26.90
C GLU A 192 10.61 -8.46 -26.33
N PRO A 193 11.02 -7.49 -27.16
CA PRO A 193 11.37 -6.15 -26.67
C PRO A 193 10.19 -5.40 -26.04
N ALA A 194 8.97 -5.67 -26.49
CA ALA A 194 7.76 -5.03 -25.96
C ALA A 194 7.60 -5.22 -24.45
N LYS A 195 7.90 -6.42 -23.94
CA LYS A 195 7.81 -6.73 -22.51
C LYS A 195 8.78 -5.88 -21.68
N ILE A 196 9.99 -5.72 -22.14
CA ILE A 196 11.01 -4.90 -21.43
C ILE A 196 10.65 -3.42 -21.50
N TYR A 197 10.24 -2.90 -22.66
CA TYR A 197 9.77 -1.52 -22.75
C TYR A 197 8.59 -1.27 -21.79
N TYR A 198 7.70 -2.24 -21.66
CA TYR A 198 6.58 -2.16 -20.72
C TYR A 198 7.06 -2.06 -19.26
N GLU A 199 7.99 -2.91 -18.83
CA GLU A 199 8.55 -2.88 -17.48
C GLU A 199 9.25 -1.54 -17.18
N ILE A 200 10.02 -1.02 -18.14
CA ILE A 200 10.66 0.29 -18.01
C ILE A 200 9.61 1.40 -17.90
N GLY A 201 8.61 1.37 -18.78
CA GLY A 201 7.51 2.34 -18.79
C GLY A 201 6.78 2.36 -17.45
N GLN A 202 6.46 1.19 -16.87
CA GLN A 202 5.83 1.08 -15.55
C GLN A 202 6.70 1.70 -14.45
N ARG A 203 8.01 1.45 -14.43
CA ARG A 203 8.92 2.02 -13.44
C ARG A 203 8.97 3.55 -13.50
N TYR A 204 9.03 4.12 -14.71
CA TYR A 204 8.96 5.58 -14.87
C TYR A 204 7.60 6.12 -14.44
N PHE A 205 6.51 5.41 -14.73
CA PHE A 205 5.16 5.78 -14.31
C PHE A 205 5.03 5.78 -12.77
N GLU A 206 5.50 4.73 -12.10
CA GLU A 206 5.53 4.62 -10.63
C GLU A 206 6.37 5.74 -9.98
N LYS A 207 7.41 6.21 -10.66
CA LYS A 207 8.25 7.34 -10.22
C LYS A 207 7.68 8.70 -10.61
N ASN A 208 6.48 8.73 -11.20
CA ASN A 208 5.81 9.94 -11.70
C ASN A 208 6.59 10.69 -12.81
N ASP A 209 7.53 10.02 -13.50
CA ASP A 209 8.14 10.56 -14.72
C ASP A 209 7.27 10.19 -15.94
N ILE A 210 6.14 10.87 -16.04
CA ILE A 210 5.09 10.55 -17.02
C ILE A 210 5.60 10.72 -18.47
N LYS A 211 6.50 11.67 -18.74
CA LYS A 211 7.03 11.88 -20.09
C LYS A 211 7.88 10.70 -20.56
N LYS A 212 8.77 10.19 -19.70
CA LYS A 212 9.55 9.00 -20.03
C LYS A 212 8.68 7.75 -20.09
N ALA A 213 7.72 7.61 -19.17
CA ALA A 213 6.75 6.52 -19.21
C ALA A 213 6.01 6.48 -20.56
N LEU A 214 5.51 7.64 -21.01
CA LEU A 214 4.86 7.77 -22.33
C LEU A 214 5.77 7.30 -23.48
N GLU A 215 7.04 7.75 -23.50
CA GLU A 215 8.02 7.34 -24.51
C GLU A 215 8.15 5.81 -24.59
N TYR A 216 8.28 5.15 -23.42
CA TYR A 216 8.45 3.70 -23.38
C TYR A 216 7.17 2.94 -23.72
N PHE A 217 5.99 3.41 -23.33
CA PHE A 217 4.73 2.77 -23.73
C PHE A 217 4.43 2.94 -25.22
N LEU A 218 4.89 4.03 -25.85
CA LEU A 218 4.85 4.16 -27.31
C LEU A 218 5.75 3.11 -28.00
N LYS A 219 6.95 2.86 -27.45
CA LYS A 219 7.83 1.78 -27.92
C LYS A 219 7.20 0.39 -27.76
N VAL A 220 6.43 0.17 -26.67
CA VAL A 220 5.65 -1.08 -26.50
C VAL A 220 4.67 -1.24 -27.66
N LYS A 221 3.91 -0.18 -27.96
CA LYS A 221 2.89 -0.20 -29.01
C LYS A 221 3.49 -0.37 -30.40
N GLU A 222 4.67 0.21 -30.64
CA GLU A 222 5.43 0.02 -31.90
C GLU A 222 5.95 -1.41 -32.05
N ALA A 223 6.50 -1.98 -30.96
CA ALA A 223 7.06 -3.33 -30.97
C ALA A 223 6.00 -4.43 -31.05
N ASP A 224 4.85 -4.24 -30.42
CA ASP A 224 3.69 -5.14 -30.52
C ASP A 224 2.36 -4.37 -30.45
N PRO A 225 1.78 -4.00 -31.61
CA PRO A 225 0.50 -3.28 -31.68
C PRO A 225 -0.71 -4.06 -31.14
N LYS A 226 -0.56 -5.37 -30.89
CA LYS A 226 -1.66 -6.20 -30.39
C LYS A 226 -1.79 -6.15 -28.86
N LEU A 227 -0.79 -5.66 -28.16
CA LEU A 227 -0.80 -5.55 -26.70
C LEU A 227 -1.72 -4.41 -26.24
N SER A 228 -2.94 -4.74 -25.85
CA SER A 228 -3.94 -3.75 -25.43
C SER A 228 -3.52 -2.96 -24.17
N PHE A 229 -2.76 -3.57 -23.25
CA PHE A 229 -2.32 -2.89 -22.05
C PHE A 229 -1.38 -1.69 -22.32
N ALA A 230 -0.74 -1.61 -23.50
CA ALA A 230 -0.01 -0.41 -23.90
C ALA A 230 -0.95 0.80 -24.02
N SER A 231 -2.10 0.62 -24.68
CA SER A 231 -3.12 1.68 -24.79
C SER A 231 -3.70 2.09 -23.44
N PHE A 232 -3.80 1.17 -22.48
CA PHE A 232 -4.20 1.49 -21.11
C PHE A 232 -3.24 2.51 -20.46
N TYR A 233 -1.95 2.21 -20.43
CA TYR A 233 -0.97 3.11 -19.83
C TYR A 233 -0.76 4.39 -20.65
N LEU A 234 -0.85 4.33 -21.98
CA LEU A 234 -0.83 5.50 -22.84
C LEU A 234 -1.98 6.46 -22.49
N THR A 235 -3.19 5.93 -22.26
CA THR A 235 -4.32 6.73 -21.79
C THR A 235 -3.97 7.48 -20.52
N LEU A 236 -3.43 6.78 -19.50
CA LEU A 236 -3.08 7.40 -18.23
C LEU A 236 -1.96 8.45 -18.36
N CYS A 237 -0.96 8.18 -19.20
CA CYS A 237 0.12 9.12 -19.46
C CYS A 237 -0.37 10.39 -20.16
N TYR A 238 -1.18 10.24 -21.21
CA TYR A 238 -1.74 11.38 -21.95
C TYR A 238 -2.66 12.21 -21.08
N ASP A 239 -3.49 11.57 -20.25
CA ASP A 239 -4.36 12.25 -19.30
C ASP A 239 -3.56 13.07 -18.26
N ALA A 240 -2.53 12.47 -17.67
CA ALA A 240 -1.64 13.13 -16.72
C ALA A 240 -0.87 14.32 -17.35
N LEU A 241 -0.64 14.30 -18.67
CA LEU A 241 -0.02 15.39 -19.43
C LEU A 241 -1.06 16.40 -19.98
N ASN A 242 -2.34 16.23 -19.68
CA ASN A 242 -3.47 17.03 -20.19
C ASN A 242 -3.66 16.96 -21.71
N ASP A 243 -3.11 15.91 -22.37
CA ASP A 243 -3.35 15.62 -23.78
C ASP A 243 -4.60 14.73 -23.92
N TYR A 244 -5.75 15.34 -23.64
CA TYR A 244 -7.02 14.63 -23.57
C TYR A 244 -7.47 14.01 -24.90
N GLU A 245 -7.08 14.60 -26.05
CA GLU A 245 -7.43 14.07 -27.37
C GLU A 245 -6.76 12.70 -27.59
N ASN A 246 -5.46 12.61 -27.34
CA ASN A 246 -4.73 11.35 -27.45
C ASN A 246 -5.17 10.36 -26.35
N ALA A 247 -5.47 10.82 -25.14
CA ALA A 247 -6.02 9.98 -24.09
C ALA A 247 -7.34 9.31 -24.50
N VAL A 248 -8.28 10.07 -25.07
CA VAL A 248 -9.56 9.54 -25.61
C VAL A 248 -9.31 8.55 -26.75
N LYS A 249 -8.36 8.85 -27.65
CA LYS A 249 -8.02 7.95 -28.76
C LYS A 249 -7.51 6.59 -28.26
N GLU A 250 -6.59 6.61 -27.31
CA GLU A 250 -6.02 5.38 -26.74
C GLU A 250 -7.03 4.59 -25.91
N SER A 251 -7.88 5.28 -25.12
CA SER A 251 -8.97 4.64 -24.38
C SER A 251 -9.91 3.88 -25.30
N LYS A 252 -10.32 4.50 -26.41
CA LYS A 252 -11.20 3.86 -27.40
C LYS A 252 -10.53 2.68 -28.08
N ALA A 253 -9.25 2.81 -28.48
CA ALA A 253 -8.50 1.70 -29.04
C ALA A 253 -8.33 0.51 -28.08
N PHE A 254 -8.26 0.78 -26.77
CA PHE A 254 -8.31 -0.26 -25.74
C PHE A 254 -9.69 -0.92 -25.69
N LEU A 255 -10.76 -0.12 -25.61
CA LEU A 255 -12.13 -0.58 -25.48
C LEU A 255 -12.66 -1.32 -26.73
N GLU A 256 -12.08 -1.11 -27.91
CA GLU A 256 -12.37 -1.95 -29.10
C GLU A 256 -11.99 -3.41 -28.90
N LYS A 257 -11.02 -3.71 -28.01
CA LYS A 257 -10.55 -5.08 -27.72
C LYS A 257 -11.12 -5.65 -26.43
N ASP A 258 -11.45 -4.80 -25.46
CA ASP A 258 -11.97 -5.13 -24.14
C ASP A 258 -13.15 -4.20 -23.79
N THR A 259 -14.30 -4.51 -24.40
CA THR A 259 -15.52 -3.67 -24.34
C THR A 259 -16.15 -3.60 -22.95
N ASP A 260 -15.90 -4.61 -22.10
CA ASP A 260 -16.50 -4.72 -20.75
C ASP A 260 -15.49 -4.27 -19.65
N ASN A 261 -14.48 -3.47 -20.02
CA ASN A 261 -13.51 -2.97 -19.05
C ASN A 261 -14.01 -1.72 -18.34
N TRP A 262 -14.63 -1.90 -17.18
CA TRP A 262 -15.20 -0.81 -16.41
C TRP A 262 -14.16 0.23 -15.96
N VAL A 263 -12.89 -0.19 -15.73
CA VAL A 263 -11.81 0.73 -15.31
C VAL A 263 -11.48 1.72 -16.43
N MET A 264 -11.46 1.25 -17.69
CA MET A 264 -11.20 2.13 -18.83
C MET A 264 -12.40 3.03 -19.14
N HIS A 265 -13.64 2.55 -19.02
CA HIS A 265 -14.83 3.39 -19.15
C HIS A 265 -14.84 4.50 -18.07
N LEU A 266 -14.48 4.16 -16.83
CA LEU A 266 -14.36 5.13 -15.75
C LEU A 266 -13.29 6.18 -16.06
N ALA A 267 -12.08 5.75 -16.47
CA ALA A 267 -10.99 6.66 -16.85
C ALA A 267 -11.43 7.60 -18.01
N LEU A 268 -12.11 7.05 -19.02
CA LEU A 268 -12.63 7.84 -20.13
C LEU A 268 -13.69 8.86 -19.67
N SER A 269 -14.53 8.50 -18.69
CA SER A 269 -15.51 9.43 -18.12
C SER A 269 -14.84 10.61 -17.40
N GLU A 270 -13.75 10.34 -16.66
CA GLU A 270 -12.98 11.38 -15.98
C GLU A 270 -12.30 12.33 -16.99
N ILE A 271 -11.73 11.77 -18.07
CA ILE A 271 -11.14 12.56 -19.15
C ILE A 271 -12.21 13.49 -19.78
N TYR A 272 -13.40 12.96 -20.08
CA TYR A 272 -14.49 13.79 -20.59
C TYR A 272 -14.95 14.86 -19.60
N GLY A 273 -14.90 14.57 -18.30
CA GLY A 273 -15.15 15.55 -17.24
C GLY A 273 -14.16 16.72 -17.27
N ARG A 274 -12.86 16.44 -17.41
CA ARG A 274 -11.79 17.45 -17.57
C ARG A 274 -11.95 18.25 -18.86
N MET A 275 -12.40 17.61 -19.94
CA MET A 275 -12.76 18.26 -21.20
C MET A 275 -14.08 19.06 -21.11
N LYS A 276 -14.83 18.98 -19.99
CA LYS A 276 -16.16 19.58 -19.79
C LYS A 276 -17.23 19.09 -20.77
N ILE A 277 -17.14 17.84 -21.22
CA ILE A 277 -18.11 17.21 -22.13
C ILE A 277 -19.04 16.29 -21.33
N GLU A 278 -19.96 16.88 -20.58
CA GLU A 278 -20.82 16.19 -19.61
C GLU A 278 -21.68 15.08 -20.25
N SER A 279 -22.17 15.25 -21.47
CA SER A 279 -22.98 14.21 -22.14
C SER A 279 -22.22 12.89 -22.32
N LYS A 280 -20.96 12.97 -22.78
CA LYS A 280 -20.09 11.81 -22.95
C LYS A 280 -19.61 11.23 -21.61
N ARG A 281 -19.31 12.11 -20.65
CA ARG A 281 -18.98 11.69 -19.29
C ARG A 281 -20.09 10.81 -18.70
N ASN A 282 -21.33 11.28 -18.76
CA ASN A 282 -22.47 10.55 -18.21
C ASN A 282 -22.73 9.25 -18.96
N GLU A 283 -22.50 9.20 -20.28
CA GLU A 283 -22.58 7.97 -21.07
C GLU A 283 -21.58 6.91 -20.57
N GLU A 284 -20.31 7.32 -20.36
CA GLU A 284 -19.27 6.38 -19.90
C GLU A 284 -19.49 5.95 -18.43
N ILE A 285 -19.99 6.84 -17.55
CA ILE A 285 -20.40 6.48 -16.19
C ILE A 285 -21.52 5.42 -16.22
N LYS A 286 -22.51 5.60 -17.12
CA LYS A 286 -23.61 4.65 -17.27
C LYS A 286 -23.11 3.27 -17.74
N LYS A 287 -22.21 3.20 -18.71
CA LYS A 287 -21.57 1.95 -19.15
C LYS A 287 -20.80 1.30 -18.01
N THR A 288 -20.01 2.09 -17.26
CA THR A 288 -19.32 1.61 -16.06
C THR A 288 -20.29 0.97 -15.08
N GLN A 289 -21.42 1.63 -14.80
CA GLN A 289 -22.45 1.13 -13.90
C GLN A 289 -23.04 -0.19 -14.41
N GLU A 290 -23.47 -0.26 -15.67
CA GLU A 290 -24.07 -1.45 -16.28
C GLU A 290 -23.12 -2.66 -16.22
N ILE A 291 -21.82 -2.45 -16.47
CA ILE A 291 -20.81 -3.51 -16.37
C ILE A 291 -20.65 -3.98 -14.92
N LEU A 292 -20.55 -3.03 -13.98
CA LEU A 292 -20.39 -3.35 -12.56
C LEU A 292 -21.62 -4.07 -11.98
N GLU A 293 -22.84 -3.63 -12.34
CA GLU A 293 -24.09 -4.31 -11.95
C GLU A 293 -24.08 -5.77 -12.44
N LYS A 294 -23.76 -5.99 -13.72
CA LYS A 294 -23.64 -7.33 -14.31
C LYS A 294 -22.60 -8.20 -13.57
N ASN A 295 -21.44 -7.63 -13.21
CA ASN A 295 -20.38 -8.36 -12.52
C ASN A 295 -20.78 -8.72 -11.08
N VAL A 296 -21.38 -7.78 -10.35
CA VAL A 296 -21.85 -7.98 -8.98
C VAL A 296 -22.98 -9.02 -8.95
N ASP A 297 -23.95 -8.94 -9.87
CA ASP A 297 -25.05 -9.90 -10.00
C ASP A 297 -24.54 -11.31 -10.36
N ALA A 298 -23.46 -11.40 -11.12
CA ALA A 298 -22.77 -12.67 -11.42
C ALA A 298 -21.92 -13.20 -10.24
N GLY A 299 -21.89 -12.51 -9.11
CA GLY A 299 -21.14 -12.90 -7.91
C GLY A 299 -19.63 -12.68 -8.05
N SER A 300 -19.22 -11.53 -8.57
CA SER A 300 -17.82 -11.14 -8.63
C SER A 300 -17.13 -11.32 -7.28
N LYS A 301 -15.86 -11.75 -7.30
CA LYS A 301 -15.00 -11.86 -6.12
C LYS A 301 -14.05 -10.66 -5.94
N ASN A 302 -14.23 -9.63 -6.76
CA ASN A 302 -13.39 -8.44 -6.73
C ASN A 302 -14.03 -7.32 -5.88
N PRO A 303 -13.56 -7.04 -4.66
CA PRO A 303 -14.13 -6.00 -3.80
C PRO A 303 -14.20 -4.62 -4.44
N LYS A 304 -13.26 -4.30 -5.33
CA LYS A 304 -13.20 -2.97 -5.99
C LYS A 304 -14.44 -2.70 -6.84
N GLU A 305 -15.07 -3.73 -7.40
CA GLU A 305 -16.28 -3.59 -8.21
C GLU A 305 -17.48 -3.17 -7.35
N TYR A 306 -17.60 -3.75 -6.16
CA TYR A 306 -18.64 -3.39 -5.19
C TYR A 306 -18.45 -1.97 -4.66
N PHE A 307 -17.22 -1.61 -4.29
CA PHE A 307 -16.93 -0.26 -3.80
C PHE A 307 -17.18 0.81 -4.88
N MET A 308 -16.81 0.52 -6.13
CA MET A 308 -17.04 1.47 -7.23
C MET A 308 -18.53 1.61 -7.55
N LEU A 309 -19.28 0.50 -7.60
CA LEU A 309 -20.72 0.54 -7.82
C LEU A 309 -21.45 1.29 -6.69
N CYS A 310 -21.06 1.04 -5.45
CA CYS A 310 -21.55 1.80 -4.29
C CYS A 310 -21.27 3.30 -4.44
N GLN A 311 -20.07 3.70 -4.85
CA GLN A 311 -19.73 5.11 -5.05
C GLN A 311 -20.60 5.76 -6.16
N ILE A 312 -20.86 5.03 -7.24
CA ILE A 312 -21.75 5.50 -8.31
C ILE A 312 -23.17 5.74 -7.77
N TYR A 313 -23.71 4.78 -7.01
CA TYR A 313 -25.03 4.94 -6.42
C TYR A 313 -25.11 6.09 -5.40
N ARG A 314 -24.09 6.26 -4.55
CA ARG A 314 -24.02 7.40 -3.63
C ARG A 314 -24.03 8.74 -4.37
N ASN A 315 -23.25 8.87 -5.45
CA ASN A 315 -23.23 10.09 -6.27
C ASN A 315 -24.59 10.36 -6.93
N GLN A 316 -25.38 9.32 -7.20
CA GLN A 316 -26.75 9.41 -7.68
C GLN A 316 -27.79 9.60 -6.58
N ARG A 317 -27.37 9.72 -5.29
CA ARG A 317 -28.25 9.75 -4.11
C ARG A 317 -29.14 8.52 -3.92
N LYS A 318 -28.74 7.38 -4.47
CA LYS A 318 -29.41 6.08 -4.33
C LYS A 318 -28.79 5.30 -3.18
N ILE A 319 -29.01 5.79 -1.94
CA ILE A 319 -28.33 5.24 -0.76
C ILE A 319 -28.80 3.80 -0.46
N GLY A 320 -30.06 3.48 -0.73
CA GLY A 320 -30.59 2.12 -0.53
C GLY A 320 -29.90 1.09 -1.42
N GLU A 321 -29.67 1.40 -2.70
CA GLU A 321 -28.95 0.56 -3.64
C GLU A 321 -27.46 0.44 -3.27
N ALA A 322 -26.83 1.53 -2.81
CA ALA A 322 -25.46 1.51 -2.31
C ALA A 322 -25.31 0.55 -1.11
N ILE A 323 -26.25 0.59 -0.17
CA ILE A 323 -26.31 -0.34 0.97
C ILE A 323 -26.46 -1.78 0.48
N ALA A 324 -27.39 -2.06 -0.44
CA ALA A 324 -27.64 -3.39 -0.93
C ALA A 324 -26.39 -4.02 -1.59
N VAL A 325 -25.65 -3.24 -2.37
CA VAL A 325 -24.40 -3.67 -3.00
C VAL A 325 -23.35 -4.03 -1.94
N ILE A 326 -23.12 -3.19 -0.94
CA ILE A 326 -22.10 -3.46 0.09
C ILE A 326 -22.54 -4.58 1.04
N GLU A 327 -23.85 -4.73 1.31
CA GLU A 327 -24.35 -5.90 2.04
C GLU A 327 -24.10 -7.21 1.26
N SER A 328 -24.30 -7.23 -0.05
CA SER A 328 -24.01 -8.41 -0.87
C SER A 328 -22.50 -8.73 -0.90
N MET A 329 -21.63 -7.72 -0.79
CA MET A 329 -20.19 -7.92 -0.70
C MET A 329 -19.77 -8.72 0.54
N LYS A 330 -20.53 -8.69 1.63
CA LYS A 330 -20.25 -9.49 2.84
C LYS A 330 -20.27 -11.01 2.57
N LEU A 331 -20.85 -11.44 1.46
CA LEU A 331 -20.96 -12.85 1.07
C LEU A 331 -19.69 -13.37 0.35
N ILE A 332 -18.80 -12.51 -0.11
CA ILE A 332 -17.57 -12.92 -0.79
C ILE A 332 -16.40 -13.09 0.19
N PRO A 333 -15.43 -13.96 -0.14
CA PRO A 333 -14.19 -14.06 0.66
C PRO A 333 -13.40 -12.77 0.62
N MET A 334 -13.07 -12.23 1.80
CA MET A 334 -12.30 -10.99 1.96
C MET A 334 -11.22 -11.18 3.03
N ASP A 335 -10.11 -10.47 2.90
CA ASP A 335 -9.14 -10.33 3.98
C ASP A 335 -9.70 -9.47 5.13
N LYS A 336 -8.98 -9.44 6.24
CA LYS A 336 -9.41 -8.75 7.46
C LYS A 336 -9.57 -7.24 7.25
N GLU A 337 -8.69 -6.64 6.47
CA GLU A 337 -8.69 -5.20 6.19
C GLU A 337 -9.91 -4.81 5.35
N THR A 338 -10.12 -5.52 4.24
CA THR A 338 -11.30 -5.31 3.39
C THR A 338 -12.62 -5.52 4.16
N LYS A 339 -12.70 -6.50 5.07
CA LYS A 339 -13.86 -6.68 5.94
C LYS A 339 -14.09 -5.49 6.86
N ARG A 340 -13.04 -5.00 7.51
CA ARG A 340 -13.11 -3.80 8.36
C ARG A 340 -13.65 -2.61 7.57
N ASP A 341 -13.10 -2.37 6.39
CA ASP A 341 -13.49 -1.23 5.55
C ASP A 341 -14.94 -1.37 5.05
N THR A 342 -15.38 -2.59 4.77
CA THR A 342 -16.77 -2.88 4.40
C THR A 342 -17.74 -2.52 5.52
N HIS A 343 -17.46 -2.93 6.77
CA HIS A 343 -18.30 -2.59 7.92
C HIS A 343 -18.29 -1.09 8.19
N PHE A 344 -17.14 -0.43 8.10
CA PHE A 344 -17.05 1.01 8.28
C PHE A 344 -17.82 1.78 7.19
N LEU A 345 -17.75 1.35 5.94
CA LEU A 345 -18.52 1.94 4.85
C LEU A 345 -20.04 1.75 5.06
N LEU A 346 -20.47 0.56 5.52
CA LEU A 346 -21.87 0.32 5.86
C LEU A 346 -22.34 1.23 6.99
N ALA A 347 -21.53 1.45 8.02
CA ALA A 347 -21.87 2.38 9.08
C ALA A 347 -22.14 3.80 8.53
N ASN A 348 -21.28 4.29 7.63
CA ASN A 348 -21.47 5.59 6.99
C ASN A 348 -22.74 5.62 6.13
N LEU A 349 -23.01 4.58 5.33
CA LEU A 349 -24.20 4.48 4.49
C LEU A 349 -25.47 4.42 5.33
N TYR A 350 -25.49 3.64 6.42
CA TYR A 350 -26.62 3.61 7.34
C TYR A 350 -26.84 4.92 8.08
N TYR A 351 -25.77 5.67 8.37
CA TYR A 351 -25.88 7.00 8.93
C TYR A 351 -26.54 7.97 7.95
N GLU A 352 -26.12 7.96 6.67
CA GLU A 352 -26.75 8.73 5.60
C GLU A 352 -28.23 8.34 5.39
N ASP A 353 -28.58 7.06 5.59
CA ASP A 353 -29.95 6.51 5.50
C ASP A 353 -30.74 6.63 6.83
N GLN A 354 -30.18 7.30 7.85
CA GLN A 354 -30.79 7.52 9.17
C GLN A 354 -31.16 6.24 9.94
N LYS A 355 -30.52 5.11 9.64
CA LYS A 355 -30.72 3.81 10.32
C LYS A 355 -29.77 3.62 11.50
N MET A 356 -29.90 4.47 12.53
CA MET A 356 -28.92 4.61 13.62
C MET A 356 -28.61 3.32 14.39
N ASN A 357 -29.59 2.42 14.56
CA ASN A 357 -29.36 1.11 15.19
C ASN A 357 -28.32 0.26 14.42
N LYS A 358 -28.37 0.29 13.09
CA LYS A 358 -27.41 -0.43 12.26
C LYS A 358 -26.02 0.24 12.23
N VAL A 359 -25.96 1.56 12.38
CA VAL A 359 -24.68 2.30 12.49
C VAL A 359 -23.86 1.77 13.66
N GLU A 360 -24.47 1.66 14.83
CA GLU A 360 -23.80 1.15 16.04
C GLU A 360 -23.25 -0.26 15.82
N ASP A 361 -24.08 -1.17 15.28
CA ASP A 361 -23.69 -2.56 15.02
C ASP A 361 -22.47 -2.65 14.08
N GLU A 362 -22.48 -1.91 12.97
CA GLU A 362 -21.42 -1.94 11.97
C GLU A 362 -20.11 -1.30 12.50
N LEU A 363 -20.20 -0.22 13.30
CA LEU A 363 -19.03 0.37 13.97
C LEU A 363 -18.42 -0.58 15.00
N GLN A 364 -19.24 -1.29 15.78
CA GLN A 364 -18.75 -2.29 16.72
C GLN A 364 -18.05 -3.45 15.99
N MET A 365 -18.58 -3.90 14.85
CA MET A 365 -17.92 -4.91 14.02
C MET A 365 -16.60 -4.40 13.44
N THR A 366 -16.54 -3.15 13.02
CA THR A 366 -15.29 -2.49 12.57
C THR A 366 -14.24 -2.54 13.68
N LEU A 367 -14.59 -2.12 14.90
CA LEU A 367 -13.68 -2.10 16.05
C LEU A 367 -13.32 -3.49 16.57
N LYS A 368 -14.18 -4.49 16.39
CA LYS A 368 -13.86 -5.89 16.66
C LYS A 368 -12.79 -6.44 15.69
N LEU A 369 -12.82 -6.01 14.45
CA LEU A 369 -11.81 -6.37 13.45
C LEU A 369 -10.52 -5.59 13.66
N ASP A 370 -10.62 -4.30 13.97
CA ASP A 370 -9.47 -3.42 14.18
C ASP A 370 -9.76 -2.48 15.38
N PRO A 371 -9.33 -2.83 16.60
CA PRO A 371 -9.58 -2.03 17.79
C PRO A 371 -8.92 -0.63 17.76
N ASP A 372 -7.90 -0.44 16.92
CA ASP A 372 -7.16 0.81 16.82
C ASP A 372 -7.64 1.69 15.64
N PHE A 373 -8.71 1.28 14.95
CA PHE A 373 -9.29 2.07 13.85
C PHE A 373 -9.92 3.35 14.38
N HIS A 374 -9.17 4.42 14.33
CA HIS A 374 -9.48 5.68 15.01
C HIS A 374 -10.73 6.37 14.48
N GLU A 375 -11.01 6.28 13.17
CA GLU A 375 -12.23 6.84 12.56
C GLU A 375 -13.49 6.21 13.16
N ALA A 376 -13.54 4.89 13.24
CA ALA A 376 -14.68 4.19 13.84
C ALA A 376 -14.79 4.45 15.34
N SER A 377 -13.65 4.57 16.06
CA SER A 377 -13.63 4.91 17.47
C SER A 377 -14.24 6.29 17.72
N ASN A 378 -13.84 7.31 16.95
CA ASN A 378 -14.44 8.64 17.07
C ASN A 378 -15.91 8.62 16.66
N PHE A 379 -16.26 7.96 15.57
CA PHE A 379 -17.63 7.94 15.09
C PHE A 379 -18.58 7.27 16.11
N LEU A 380 -18.22 6.12 16.66
CA LEU A 380 -19.01 5.45 17.69
C LEU A 380 -19.12 6.29 18.97
N GLY A 381 -18.01 6.91 19.38
CA GLY A 381 -18.00 7.83 20.50
C GLY A 381 -18.93 9.01 20.29
N TYR A 382 -18.87 9.67 19.13
CA TYR A 382 -19.75 10.77 18.78
C TYR A 382 -21.23 10.34 18.73
N LEU A 383 -21.52 9.17 18.17
CA LEU A 383 -22.87 8.61 18.13
C LEU A 383 -23.45 8.41 19.55
N PHE A 384 -22.63 7.93 20.48
CA PHE A 384 -23.04 7.80 21.89
C PHE A 384 -23.29 9.16 22.54
N VAL A 385 -22.47 10.18 22.21
CA VAL A 385 -22.64 11.55 22.71
C VAL A 385 -23.95 12.16 22.23
N GLU A 386 -24.26 12.04 20.94
CA GLU A 386 -25.50 12.58 20.36
C GLU A 386 -26.74 11.95 21.00
N ASN A 387 -26.69 10.66 21.29
CA ASN A 387 -27.80 9.94 21.91
C ASN A 387 -27.80 10.00 23.45
N ASN A 388 -26.92 10.78 24.08
CA ASN A 388 -26.72 10.82 25.52
C ASN A 388 -26.55 9.43 26.18
N LYS A 389 -25.90 8.51 25.46
CA LYS A 389 -25.71 7.11 25.82
C LYS A 389 -24.25 6.86 26.17
N ASN A 390 -23.97 6.16 27.27
CA ASN A 390 -22.61 5.68 27.60
C ASN A 390 -21.52 6.78 27.51
N LEU A 391 -21.77 7.99 28.05
CA LEU A 391 -20.88 9.13 27.89
C LEU A 391 -19.44 8.87 28.33
N ASP A 392 -19.21 8.04 29.36
CA ASP A 392 -17.85 7.66 29.78
C ASP A 392 -17.14 6.78 28.74
N GLU A 393 -17.86 5.84 28.14
CA GLU A 393 -17.35 5.01 27.05
C GLU A 393 -17.09 5.85 25.80
N ALA A 394 -17.99 6.79 25.48
CA ALA A 394 -17.81 7.74 24.39
C ALA A 394 -16.50 8.54 24.54
N ILE A 395 -16.23 9.09 25.73
CA ILE A 395 -14.98 9.81 26.03
C ILE A 395 -13.77 8.89 25.85
N GLN A 396 -13.85 7.62 26.29
CA GLN A 396 -12.76 6.66 26.10
C GLN A 396 -12.49 6.35 24.63
N LEU A 397 -13.54 6.16 23.82
CA LEU A 397 -13.46 5.91 22.39
C LEU A 397 -12.84 7.11 21.64
N ILE A 398 -13.31 8.32 21.93
CA ILE A 398 -12.76 9.55 21.32
C ILE A 398 -11.30 9.76 21.72
N ASN A 399 -10.94 9.52 22.99
CA ASN A 399 -9.55 9.58 23.45
C ASN A 399 -8.66 8.51 22.77
N ARG A 400 -9.20 7.33 22.43
CA ARG A 400 -8.48 6.34 21.64
C ARG A 400 -8.18 6.87 20.24
N ALA A 401 -9.16 7.51 19.60
CA ALA A 401 -8.95 8.15 18.30
C ALA A 401 -7.90 9.28 18.36
N LEU A 402 -7.93 10.09 19.41
CA LEU A 402 -6.94 11.15 19.63
C LEU A 402 -5.52 10.65 19.90
N LYS A 403 -5.34 9.43 20.44
CA LYS A 403 -3.99 8.82 20.54
C LYS A 403 -3.36 8.59 19.16
N ALA A 404 -4.15 8.21 18.17
CA ALA A 404 -3.68 8.02 16.81
C ALA A 404 -3.49 9.35 16.07
N GLN A 405 -4.41 10.31 16.27
CA GLN A 405 -4.36 11.63 15.64
C GLN A 405 -4.55 12.77 16.65
N PRO A 406 -3.50 13.13 17.42
CA PRO A 406 -3.61 14.06 18.55
C PRO A 406 -4.01 15.50 18.15
N ARG A 407 -3.84 15.88 16.90
CA ARG A 407 -4.15 17.22 16.38
C ARG A 407 -5.33 17.22 15.39
N ASN A 408 -6.19 16.22 15.45
CA ASN A 408 -7.40 16.18 14.63
C ASN A 408 -8.49 17.06 15.27
N GLY A 409 -8.78 18.21 14.66
CA GLY A 409 -9.75 19.19 15.17
C GLY A 409 -11.15 18.61 15.38
N ALA A 410 -11.62 17.74 14.47
CA ALA A 410 -12.92 17.09 14.59
C ALA A 410 -13.00 16.11 15.78
N TYR A 411 -11.90 15.40 16.09
CA TYR A 411 -11.88 14.52 17.26
C TYR A 411 -11.82 15.30 18.57
N ILE A 412 -11.10 16.42 18.56
CA ILE A 412 -11.04 17.33 19.74
C ILE A 412 -12.40 17.97 19.97
N ASP A 413 -13.11 18.36 18.91
CA ASP A 413 -14.50 18.84 18.98
C ASP A 413 -15.43 17.79 19.58
N SER A 414 -15.40 16.55 19.05
CA SER A 414 -16.16 15.42 19.59
C SER A 414 -15.91 15.21 21.09
N LEU A 415 -14.65 15.37 21.54
CA LEU A 415 -14.30 15.27 22.96
C LEU A 415 -14.89 16.44 23.76
N GLY A 416 -14.79 17.66 23.27
CA GLY A 416 -15.39 18.84 23.89
C GLY A 416 -16.90 18.71 24.02
N TRP A 417 -17.55 18.24 22.96
CA TRP A 417 -18.98 17.99 22.96
C TRP A 417 -19.40 16.88 23.93
N ALA A 418 -18.58 15.81 24.03
CA ALA A 418 -18.81 14.77 25.01
C ALA A 418 -18.77 15.28 26.46
N TYR A 419 -17.82 16.14 26.79
CA TYR A 419 -17.76 16.78 28.11
C TYR A 419 -18.95 17.72 28.34
N TYR A 420 -19.40 18.45 27.33
CA TYR A 420 -20.60 19.28 27.42
C TYR A 420 -21.84 18.44 27.76
N LYS A 421 -22.09 17.36 27.02
CA LYS A 421 -23.22 16.47 27.27
C LYS A 421 -23.13 15.82 28.66
N LYS A 422 -21.92 15.45 29.08
CA LYS A 422 -21.70 14.91 30.42
C LYS A 422 -21.97 15.95 31.53
N ALA A 423 -21.59 17.20 31.31
CA ALA A 423 -21.90 18.30 32.19
C ALA A 423 -23.41 18.47 32.37
N GLN A 424 -24.17 18.41 31.27
CA GLN A 424 -25.63 18.50 31.30
C GLN A 424 -26.27 17.31 32.03
N ALA A 425 -25.76 16.10 31.83
CA ALA A 425 -26.29 14.88 32.44
C ALA A 425 -26.04 14.83 33.96
N GLU A 426 -24.88 15.29 34.42
CA GLU A 426 -24.45 15.20 35.80
C GLU A 426 -24.65 16.51 36.62
N GLY A 427 -25.03 17.63 35.96
CA GLY A 427 -25.18 18.94 36.60
C GLY A 427 -23.85 19.52 37.09
N ARG A 428 -22.72 19.25 36.42
CA ARG A 428 -21.36 19.58 36.87
C ARG A 428 -20.70 20.62 35.98
N ASN A 429 -20.49 21.82 36.53
CA ASN A 429 -19.88 22.93 35.79
C ASN A 429 -18.38 22.75 35.47
N ASP A 430 -17.65 21.89 36.23
CA ASP A 430 -16.25 21.61 35.90
C ASP A 430 -16.09 20.94 34.54
N TYR A 431 -17.03 20.11 34.11
CA TYR A 431 -17.03 19.56 32.76
C TYR A 431 -17.32 20.61 31.67
N LEU A 432 -18.10 21.67 31.97
CA LEU A 432 -18.28 22.78 31.01
C LEU A 432 -16.96 23.51 30.73
N ILE A 433 -16.13 23.68 31.77
CA ILE A 433 -14.80 24.30 31.61
C ILE A 433 -13.90 23.45 30.72
N ILE A 434 -13.88 22.12 30.93
CA ILE A 434 -13.13 21.19 30.11
C ILE A 434 -13.66 21.21 28.68
N ALA A 435 -14.98 21.19 28.49
CA ALA A 435 -15.63 21.28 27.18
C ALA A 435 -15.18 22.52 26.42
N LEU A 436 -15.27 23.69 27.07
CA LEU A 436 -14.86 24.96 26.47
C LEU A 436 -13.39 24.95 26.06
N GLN A 437 -12.51 24.45 26.93
CA GLN A 437 -11.08 24.35 26.62
C GLN A 437 -10.84 23.49 25.37
N LYS A 438 -11.50 22.32 25.26
CA LYS A 438 -11.35 21.42 24.13
C LYS A 438 -11.92 22.02 22.84
N LEU A 439 -13.07 22.64 22.89
CA LEU A 439 -13.68 23.28 21.74
C LEU A 439 -12.85 24.47 21.23
N LEU A 440 -12.27 25.28 22.14
CA LEU A 440 -11.34 26.34 21.78
C LEU A 440 -10.03 25.80 21.17
N GLU A 441 -9.55 24.63 21.59
CA GLU A 441 -8.44 23.93 20.95
C GLU A 441 -8.84 23.44 19.53
N ALA A 442 -10.03 22.86 19.40
CA ALA A 442 -10.54 22.33 18.13
C ALA A 442 -10.65 23.41 17.06
N VAL A 443 -11.21 24.57 17.40
CA VAL A 443 -11.43 25.67 16.43
C VAL A 443 -10.14 26.29 15.91
N GLN A 444 -9.02 26.16 16.63
CA GLN A 444 -7.69 26.58 16.16
C GLN A 444 -7.13 25.64 15.07
N LEU A 445 -7.62 24.41 15.01
CA LEU A 445 -7.16 23.37 14.07
C LEU A 445 -8.12 23.19 12.91
N LEU A 446 -9.41 23.46 13.14
CA LEU A 446 -10.48 23.26 12.17
C LEU A 446 -11.54 24.35 12.35
N GLU A 447 -11.66 25.24 11.39
CA GLU A 447 -12.66 26.34 11.41
C GLU A 447 -13.98 25.87 10.79
N GLU A 448 -14.80 25.14 11.56
CA GLU A 448 -16.10 24.63 11.15
C GLU A 448 -17.25 25.27 11.93
N PRO A 449 -18.42 25.53 11.30
CA PRO A 449 -19.54 26.18 11.96
C PRO A 449 -20.08 25.43 13.18
N ASP A 450 -20.08 24.08 13.12
CA ASP A 450 -20.53 23.23 14.22
C ASP A 450 -19.71 23.45 15.50
N ILE A 451 -18.38 23.61 15.38
CA ILE A 451 -17.51 23.87 16.52
C ILE A 451 -17.85 25.20 17.18
N TYR A 452 -18.14 26.25 16.39
CA TYR A 452 -18.58 27.52 16.94
C TYR A 452 -19.96 27.42 17.60
N GLU A 453 -20.87 26.61 17.05
CA GLU A 453 -22.17 26.35 17.69
C GLU A 453 -21.96 25.65 19.05
N HIS A 454 -21.12 24.61 19.13
CA HIS A 454 -20.80 23.95 20.38
C HIS A 454 -20.16 24.88 21.41
N ILE A 455 -19.23 25.76 21.02
CA ILE A 455 -18.65 26.78 21.90
C ILE A 455 -19.73 27.69 22.45
N GLY A 456 -20.66 28.16 21.60
CA GLY A 456 -21.76 29.00 22.02
C GLY A 456 -22.71 28.33 23.01
N ASP A 457 -23.00 27.03 22.81
CA ASP A 457 -23.83 26.21 23.72
C ASP A 457 -23.18 26.07 25.09
N VAL A 458 -21.85 25.93 25.14
CA VAL A 458 -21.09 25.86 26.41
C VAL A 458 -21.12 27.25 27.12
N HIS A 459 -20.87 28.36 26.40
CA HIS A 459 -20.94 29.71 26.96
C HIS A 459 -22.33 30.03 27.50
N TYR A 460 -23.37 29.65 26.75
CA TYR A 460 -24.75 29.82 27.22
C TYR A 460 -25.01 29.08 28.53
N SER A 461 -24.52 27.83 28.63
CA SER A 461 -24.66 26.99 29.84
C SER A 461 -23.86 27.52 31.05
N LEU A 462 -22.75 28.22 30.79
CA LEU A 462 -21.96 28.91 31.83
C LEU A 462 -22.56 30.28 32.24
N GLY A 463 -23.61 30.75 31.60
CA GLY A 463 -24.17 32.07 31.83
C GLY A 463 -23.40 33.24 31.16
N HIS A 464 -22.45 32.92 30.31
CA HIS A 464 -21.66 33.89 29.53
C HIS A 464 -22.42 34.26 28.25
N TRP A 465 -23.52 35.01 28.40
CA TRP A 465 -24.51 35.19 27.33
C TRP A 465 -23.99 36.06 26.20
N ASP A 466 -23.20 37.08 26.47
CA ASP A 466 -22.60 37.95 25.44
C ASP A 466 -21.59 37.19 24.55
N GLU A 467 -20.78 36.32 25.15
CA GLU A 467 -19.86 35.43 24.44
C GLU A 467 -20.63 34.43 23.58
N ALA A 468 -21.70 33.85 24.11
CA ALA A 468 -22.56 32.91 23.37
C ALA A 468 -23.13 33.59 22.11
N VAL A 469 -23.65 34.83 22.23
CA VAL A 469 -24.16 35.60 21.07
C VAL A 469 -23.08 35.78 20.01
N LYS A 470 -21.89 36.27 20.39
CA LYS A 470 -20.77 36.50 19.44
C LYS A 470 -20.38 35.23 18.68
N VAL A 471 -20.29 34.11 19.37
CA VAL A 471 -19.84 32.85 18.79
C VAL A 471 -20.93 32.23 17.89
N TRP A 472 -22.20 32.26 18.31
CA TRP A 472 -23.32 31.81 17.48
C TRP A 472 -23.53 32.68 16.23
N GLU A 473 -23.30 34.01 16.30
CA GLU A 473 -23.34 34.88 15.11
C GLU A 473 -22.24 34.51 14.10
N LYS A 474 -21.05 34.12 14.59
CA LYS A 474 -19.98 33.58 13.75
C LYS A 474 -20.40 32.26 13.11
N ALA A 475 -20.95 31.32 13.88
CA ALA A 475 -21.47 30.04 13.37
C ALA A 475 -22.54 30.26 12.31
N GLN A 476 -23.53 31.13 12.59
CA GLN A 476 -24.60 31.48 11.64
C GLN A 476 -24.05 32.02 10.31
N THR A 477 -23.02 32.85 10.38
CA THR A 477 -22.38 33.44 9.18
C THR A 477 -21.70 32.32 8.35
N LEU A 478 -21.03 31.39 9.00
CA LEU A 478 -20.37 30.26 8.32
C LEU A 478 -21.40 29.30 7.70
N TYR A 479 -22.48 28.96 8.41
CA TYR A 479 -23.56 28.11 7.87
C TYR A 479 -24.23 28.73 6.65
N LYS A 480 -24.45 30.05 6.62
CA LYS A 480 -25.04 30.76 5.46
C LYS A 480 -24.20 30.68 4.18
N ASN A 481 -22.90 30.42 4.31
CA ASN A 481 -22.01 30.25 3.17
C ASN A 481 -22.14 28.84 2.52
N VAL A 482 -22.85 27.91 3.14
CA VAL A 482 -23.03 26.53 2.67
C VAL A 482 -24.52 26.32 2.33
N ARG A 483 -24.85 26.14 1.07
CA ARG A 483 -26.23 26.05 0.54
C ARG A 483 -27.17 25.00 1.17
N SER A 484 -26.67 24.06 1.94
CA SER A 484 -27.46 22.95 2.52
C SER A 484 -27.78 23.08 4.01
N ASN A 485 -27.47 24.24 4.64
CA ASN A 485 -27.53 24.40 6.10
C ASN A 485 -28.67 25.29 6.58
N GLU A 486 -29.80 25.36 5.85
CA GLU A 486 -30.95 26.17 6.22
C GLU A 486 -31.49 25.84 7.61
N VAL A 487 -31.57 24.55 7.96
CA VAL A 487 -32.05 24.07 9.27
C VAL A 487 -31.15 24.54 10.40
N GLN A 488 -29.82 24.44 10.22
CA GLN A 488 -28.84 24.88 11.22
C GLN A 488 -28.90 26.42 11.40
N VAL A 489 -29.06 27.16 10.31
CA VAL A 489 -29.24 28.61 10.37
C VAL A 489 -30.48 28.99 11.17
N GLU A 490 -31.61 28.28 10.99
CA GLU A 490 -32.86 28.52 11.74
C GLU A 490 -32.69 28.17 13.22
N ASN A 491 -32.04 27.02 13.53
CA ASN A 491 -31.76 26.61 14.91
C ASN A 491 -30.92 27.65 15.65
N ILE A 492 -29.84 28.14 15.04
CA ILE A 492 -28.99 29.18 15.66
C ILE A 492 -29.75 30.50 15.79
N THR A 493 -30.59 30.87 14.82
CA THR A 493 -31.41 32.06 14.92
C THR A 493 -32.32 32.01 16.15
N THR A 494 -32.94 30.86 16.39
CA THR A 494 -33.78 30.63 17.57
C THR A 494 -32.98 30.73 18.87
N LYS A 495 -31.75 30.14 18.92
CA LYS A 495 -30.87 30.30 20.07
C LYS A 495 -30.51 31.77 20.35
N LEU A 496 -30.15 32.52 19.29
CA LEU A 496 -29.81 33.95 19.38
C LEU A 496 -30.97 34.80 19.87
N GLU A 497 -32.18 34.58 19.38
CA GLU A 497 -33.37 35.31 19.85
C GLU A 497 -33.65 35.04 21.32
N LYS A 498 -33.54 33.79 21.76
CA LYS A 498 -33.74 33.39 23.14
C LYS A 498 -32.76 34.08 24.07
N VAL A 499 -31.45 34.07 23.75
CA VAL A 499 -30.44 34.67 24.62
C VAL A 499 -30.50 36.18 24.65
N LYS A 500 -30.79 36.85 23.51
CA LYS A 500 -30.95 38.31 23.45
C LYS A 500 -32.15 38.78 24.30
N ARG A 501 -33.24 38.00 24.39
CA ARG A 501 -34.33 38.26 25.34
C ARG A 501 -33.90 38.14 26.80
N LEU A 502 -33.07 37.15 27.15
CA LEU A 502 -32.56 36.97 28.52
C LEU A 502 -31.67 38.15 28.91
N ILE A 503 -30.75 38.58 28.06
CA ILE A 503 -29.89 39.75 28.28
C ILE A 503 -30.74 41.00 28.52
N SER A 504 -31.77 41.27 27.67
CA SER A 504 -32.63 42.43 27.82
C SER A 504 -33.43 42.40 29.15
N LEU A 505 -33.89 41.26 29.60
CA LEU A 505 -34.57 41.09 30.90
C LEU A 505 -33.64 41.37 32.09
N GLU A 506 -32.39 40.89 32.00
CA GLU A 506 -31.38 41.13 33.04
C GLU A 506 -31.02 42.64 33.13
N GLU A 507 -30.85 43.30 31.98
CA GLU A 507 -30.64 44.77 31.94
C GLU A 507 -31.82 45.56 32.51
N MET A 508 -33.05 45.13 32.21
CA MET A 508 -34.25 45.78 32.80
C MET A 508 -34.33 45.57 34.29
N SER A 509 -34.06 44.33 34.79
CA SER A 509 -34.03 44.02 36.18
C SER A 509 -32.96 44.82 36.95
N SER A 510 -31.76 44.93 36.36
CA SER A 510 -30.65 45.70 36.94
C SER A 510 -30.97 47.21 37.02
N LYS A 511 -31.65 47.76 35.99
CA LYS A 511 -32.13 49.16 36.01
C LYS A 511 -33.19 49.39 37.09
N VAL A 512 -34.12 48.46 37.29
CA VAL A 512 -35.15 48.56 38.33
C VAL A 512 -34.51 48.54 39.71
N ILE A 513 -33.53 47.67 39.97
CA ILE A 513 -32.81 47.59 41.23
C ILE A 513 -31.98 48.87 41.45
N ALA A 514 -31.28 49.39 40.43
CA ALA A 514 -30.53 50.63 40.54
C ALA A 514 -31.42 51.83 40.88
N ASN A 515 -32.58 51.95 40.22
CA ASN A 515 -33.57 53.02 40.51
C ASN A 515 -34.14 52.85 41.91
N HIS A 516 -34.37 51.69 42.45
CA HIS A 516 -34.81 51.45 43.81
C HIS A 516 -33.76 51.88 44.86
N LEU A 517 -32.50 51.61 44.60
CA LEU A 517 -31.39 52.02 45.46
C LEU A 517 -31.15 53.52 45.43
N GLU A 518 -31.36 54.21 44.31
CA GLU A 518 -31.33 55.69 44.23
C GLU A 518 -32.47 56.30 45.01
N VAL A 519 -33.69 55.76 44.98
CA VAL A 519 -34.81 56.24 45.75
C VAL A 519 -34.60 56.04 47.25
N GLU A 520 -34.01 54.93 47.71
CA GLU A 520 -33.72 54.77 49.14
C GLU A 520 -32.59 55.68 49.66
N THR A 521 -31.65 56.10 48.79
CA THR A 521 -30.59 57.04 49.17
C THR A 521 -31.09 58.46 49.28
N ILE A 522 -32.20 58.83 48.59
CA ILE A 522 -32.82 60.20 48.62
C ILE A 522 -33.82 60.31 49.79
N THR A 523 -34.30 59.21 50.35
CA THR A 523 -35.35 59.23 51.41
C THR A 523 -34.81 58.99 52.83
N ARG A 524 -33.49 58.94 53.08
CA ARG A 524 -32.95 58.99 54.43
C ARG A 524 -32.71 60.42 54.87
N PRO A 525 -33.41 60.90 55.95
CA PRO A 525 -33.28 62.28 56.50
C PRO A 525 -31.89 62.48 57.16
#